data_dcc86b0cb1bd1411fbf7e9f43c4c8fbb
#
_entry.id   dcc86b0cb1bd1411fbf7e9f43c4c8fbb
#
_cell.length_a   1.000
_cell.length_b   1.000
_cell.length_c   1.000
_cell.angle_alpha   90.00
_cell.angle_beta   90.00
_cell.angle_gamma   90.00
#
_symmetry.space_group_name_H-M   'P 1'
#
loop_
_entity.id
_entity.type
_entity.pdbx_description
1 polymer ?
#
loop_
_entity_poly.entity_id
_entity_poly.type
_entity_poly.pdbx_seq_one_letter_code
_entity_poly.pdbx_strand_id
1 'polypeptide(L)'
;LSIGNLFFKTGEKMKSYIKTTAGFVLSATMATASFGATVNVGELQGFTGPLESMIGAMSGGANLAVTESNDSGNYLQGTIVVHQGDSVCIDAAVAIAEAERLINDENVMAIMGPNCSGNTGAVITNVLVPNGVVAISPSATSPALSTLEDGGWFFRTSPSDARQGQVLADIAISRGQTDMAVTYTNNDYGKGLAD
;
A
#
# COMPACT_ATOMS: atom_id res chain seq x y z
N LEU A 1 -28.74 -80.85 17.40
CA LEU A 1 -28.48 -80.12 16.20
C LEU A 1 -28.15 -78.69 16.59
N SER A 2 -26.89 -78.31 16.37
CA SER A 2 -26.19 -77.10 16.90
C SER A 2 -26.51 -75.85 16.05
N ILE A 3 -27.08 -74.86 16.73
CA ILE A 3 -27.42 -73.53 16.19
C ILE A 3 -26.18 -72.56 16.29
N GLY A 4 -24.95 -73.03 16.56
CA GLY A 4 -23.80 -72.25 16.91
C GLY A 4 -22.97 -71.68 15.76
N ASN A 5 -23.15 -72.04 14.47
CA ASN A 5 -22.22 -71.73 13.42
C ASN A 5 -22.69 -70.77 12.32
N LEU A 6 -23.81 -70.04 12.53
CA LEU A 6 -24.32 -69.11 11.52
C LEU A 6 -24.04 -67.62 11.80
N PHE A 7 -23.55 -67.29 13.00
CA PHE A 7 -23.32 -65.87 13.39
C PHE A 7 -21.91 -65.37 13.18
N PHE A 8 -20.93 -66.20 12.82
CA PHE A 8 -19.53 -65.75 12.71
C PHE A 8 -19.07 -65.35 11.27
N LYS A 9 -19.91 -65.54 10.24
CA LYS A 9 -19.55 -65.26 8.86
C LYS A 9 -19.99 -63.86 8.34
N THR A 10 -20.83 -63.15 9.06
CA THR A 10 -21.29 -61.83 8.60
C THR A 10 -20.44 -60.67 9.12
N GLY A 11 -19.62 -60.87 10.14
CA GLY A 11 -18.79 -59.80 10.73
C GLY A 11 -17.52 -59.42 9.95
N GLU A 12 -16.92 -60.37 9.23
CA GLU A 12 -15.69 -60.10 8.50
C GLU A 12 -15.92 -59.42 7.15
N LYS A 13 -17.03 -59.66 6.47
CA LYS A 13 -17.35 -58.96 5.22
C LYS A 13 -17.74 -57.50 5.42
N MET A 14 -18.29 -57.13 6.56
CA MET A 14 -18.67 -55.74 6.85
C MET A 14 -17.49 -54.88 7.24
N LYS A 15 -16.43 -55.41 7.82
CA LYS A 15 -15.20 -54.69 8.14
C LYS A 15 -14.36 -54.36 6.90
N SER A 16 -14.49 -55.14 5.80
CA SER A 16 -13.76 -54.87 4.54
C SER A 16 -14.38 -53.72 3.75
N TYR A 17 -15.69 -53.54 3.77
CA TYR A 17 -16.36 -52.47 3.04
C TYR A 17 -16.15 -51.10 3.70
N ILE A 18 -16.03 -51.05 5.04
CA ILE A 18 -15.78 -49.78 5.75
C ILE A 18 -14.37 -49.27 5.55
N LYS A 19 -13.38 -50.16 5.34
CA LYS A 19 -11.99 -49.75 5.08
C LYS A 19 -11.79 -49.21 3.66
N THR A 20 -12.59 -49.67 2.69
CA THR A 20 -12.45 -49.20 1.29
C THR A 20 -13.21 -47.90 1.03
N THR A 21 -14.31 -47.66 1.73
CA THR A 21 -15.07 -46.41 1.61
C THR A 21 -14.41 -45.24 2.37
N ALA A 22 -13.73 -45.49 3.48
CA ALA A 22 -13.00 -44.46 4.23
C ALA A 22 -11.74 -43.97 3.49
N GLY A 23 -11.13 -44.82 2.67
CA GLY A 23 -9.95 -44.44 1.86
C GLY A 23 -10.29 -43.60 0.63
N PHE A 24 -11.53 -43.67 0.13
CA PHE A 24 -11.93 -42.92 -1.09
C PHE A 24 -12.50 -41.53 -0.79
N VAL A 25 -12.96 -41.28 0.43
CA VAL A 25 -13.49 -39.97 0.84
C VAL A 25 -12.36 -39.01 1.27
N LEU A 26 -11.19 -39.54 1.66
CA LEU A 26 -10.07 -38.68 2.13
C LEU A 26 -9.19 -38.18 1.00
N SER A 27 -9.31 -38.68 -0.23
CA SER A 27 -8.52 -38.23 -1.40
C SER A 27 -9.25 -37.23 -2.28
N ALA A 28 -10.51 -36.89 -2.01
CA ALA A 28 -11.29 -35.94 -2.81
C ALA A 28 -11.34 -34.51 -2.23
N THR A 29 -10.70 -34.24 -1.08
CA THR A 29 -10.80 -32.93 -0.41
C THR A 29 -9.53 -32.11 -0.47
N MET A 30 -8.54 -32.41 -1.32
CA MET A 30 -7.33 -31.61 -1.46
C MET A 30 -7.19 -30.92 -2.83
N ALA A 31 -8.28 -30.66 -3.52
CA ALA A 31 -8.30 -29.67 -4.58
C ALA A 31 -9.00 -28.40 -4.05
N THR A 32 -8.46 -27.80 -2.99
CA THR A 32 -8.70 -26.38 -2.76
C THR A 32 -7.96 -25.67 -3.85
N ALA A 33 -8.68 -25.23 -4.87
CA ALA A 33 -8.16 -24.24 -5.79
C ALA A 33 -7.62 -23.10 -4.91
N SER A 34 -6.31 -22.91 -4.93
CA SER A 34 -5.69 -21.69 -4.38
C SER A 34 -6.18 -20.56 -5.28
N PHE A 35 -7.33 -19.99 -4.95
CA PHE A 35 -7.70 -18.71 -5.53
C PHE A 35 -6.66 -17.73 -5.01
N GLY A 36 -5.84 -17.17 -5.91
CA GLY A 36 -4.88 -16.15 -5.58
C GLY A 36 -5.59 -15.03 -4.84
N ALA A 37 -5.03 -14.60 -3.71
CA ALA A 37 -5.63 -13.54 -2.91
C ALA A 37 -5.54 -12.22 -3.68
N THR A 38 -6.65 -11.49 -3.81
CA THR A 38 -6.63 -10.10 -4.28
C THR A 38 -6.03 -9.22 -3.18
N VAL A 39 -5.06 -8.39 -3.53
CA VAL A 39 -4.50 -7.36 -2.66
C VAL A 39 -4.91 -6.00 -3.19
N ASN A 40 -5.67 -5.27 -2.39
CA ASN A 40 -6.06 -3.90 -2.68
C ASN A 40 -4.96 -2.94 -2.22
N VAL A 41 -4.54 -2.04 -3.10
CA VAL A 41 -3.62 -0.94 -2.80
C VAL A 41 -4.26 0.39 -3.17
N GLY A 42 -4.04 1.40 -2.34
CA GLY A 42 -4.51 2.76 -2.59
C GLY A 42 -3.50 3.55 -3.43
N GLU A 43 -3.98 4.37 -4.34
CA GLU A 43 -3.23 5.42 -4.98
C GLU A 43 -3.84 6.76 -4.57
N LEU A 44 -3.22 7.45 -3.60
CA LEU A 44 -3.72 8.71 -3.05
C LEU A 44 -2.86 9.87 -3.55
N GLN A 45 -3.34 10.59 -4.55
CA GLN A 45 -2.62 11.70 -5.17
C GLN A 45 -3.55 12.88 -5.44
N GLY A 46 -2.99 14.05 -5.77
CA GLY A 46 -3.77 15.22 -6.19
C GLY A 46 -4.18 15.08 -7.66
N PHE A 47 -5.12 14.20 -7.96
CA PHE A 47 -5.63 14.00 -9.32
C PHE A 47 -6.31 15.24 -9.87
N THR A 48 -6.84 16.09 -9.00
CA THR A 48 -7.29 17.45 -9.34
C THR A 48 -6.51 18.50 -8.55
N GLY A 49 -6.64 19.77 -8.96
CA GLY A 49 -5.99 20.88 -8.28
C GLY A 49 -4.65 21.31 -8.90
N PRO A 50 -3.79 22.01 -8.13
CA PRO A 50 -2.63 22.72 -8.71
C PRO A 50 -1.55 21.83 -9.31
N LEU A 51 -1.49 20.56 -8.97
CA LEU A 51 -0.47 19.62 -9.45
C LEU A 51 -1.01 18.56 -10.41
N GLU A 52 -2.25 18.66 -10.83
CA GLU A 52 -2.93 17.71 -11.74
C GLU A 52 -2.06 17.31 -12.94
N SER A 53 -1.40 18.31 -13.57
CA SER A 53 -0.56 18.09 -14.76
C SER A 53 0.65 17.16 -14.52
N MET A 54 1.07 16.97 -13.27
CA MET A 54 2.20 16.12 -12.89
C MET A 54 1.78 14.69 -12.53
N ILE A 55 0.52 14.50 -12.16
CA ILE A 55 0.05 13.23 -11.60
C ILE A 55 0.05 12.11 -12.65
N GLY A 56 -0.25 12.43 -13.91
CA GLY A 56 -0.28 11.43 -14.97
C GLY A 56 1.01 10.61 -15.09
N ALA A 57 2.17 11.22 -14.89
CA ALA A 57 3.45 10.50 -14.91
C ALA A 57 3.67 9.64 -13.67
N MET A 58 3.31 10.14 -12.47
CA MET A 58 3.44 9.39 -11.22
C MET A 58 2.48 8.20 -11.16
N SER A 59 1.22 8.42 -11.52
CA SER A 59 0.21 7.37 -11.63
C SER A 59 0.56 6.34 -12.70
N GLY A 60 1.07 6.80 -13.85
CA GLY A 60 1.55 5.91 -14.90
C GLY A 60 2.66 4.97 -14.42
N GLY A 61 3.62 5.48 -13.63
CA GLY A 61 4.68 4.65 -13.03
C GLY A 61 4.13 3.63 -12.02
N ALA A 62 3.19 4.02 -11.17
CA ALA A 62 2.55 3.12 -10.22
C ALA A 62 1.76 2.00 -10.93
N ASN A 63 0.95 2.36 -11.92
CA ASN A 63 0.16 1.40 -12.70
C ASN A 63 1.04 0.45 -13.50
N LEU A 64 2.17 0.93 -14.04
CA LEU A 64 3.16 0.07 -14.71
C LEU A 64 3.71 -0.99 -13.74
N ALA A 65 4.14 -0.58 -12.55
CA ALA A 65 4.66 -1.50 -11.54
C ALA A 65 3.63 -2.57 -11.13
N VAL A 66 2.37 -2.18 -10.98
CA VAL A 66 1.28 -3.11 -10.69
C VAL A 66 1.04 -4.08 -11.86
N THR A 67 1.03 -3.57 -13.09
CA THR A 67 0.87 -4.40 -14.30
C THR A 67 2.00 -5.42 -14.41
N GLU A 68 3.25 -4.99 -14.30
CA GLU A 68 4.41 -5.88 -14.33
C GLU A 68 4.37 -6.94 -13.22
N SER A 69 3.96 -6.53 -12.01
CA SER A 69 3.81 -7.45 -10.88
C SER A 69 2.75 -8.51 -11.13
N ASN A 70 1.59 -8.11 -11.65
CA ASN A 70 0.50 -9.02 -11.99
C ASN A 70 0.88 -9.97 -13.15
N ASP A 71 1.52 -9.44 -14.19
CA ASP A 71 1.91 -10.20 -15.37
C ASP A 71 3.06 -11.18 -15.10
N SER A 72 3.90 -10.88 -14.10
CA SER A 72 5.05 -11.74 -13.75
C SER A 72 4.63 -13.13 -13.26
N GLY A 73 3.41 -13.29 -12.75
CA GLY A 73 2.93 -14.51 -12.10
C GLY A 73 3.69 -14.89 -10.82
N ASN A 74 4.62 -14.05 -10.36
CA ASN A 74 5.44 -14.30 -9.18
C ASN A 74 4.79 -13.79 -7.88
N TYR A 75 3.76 -12.98 -7.99
CA TYR A 75 3.09 -12.40 -6.86
C TYR A 75 2.05 -13.37 -6.28
N LEU A 76 2.45 -14.18 -5.30
CA LEU A 76 1.63 -15.08 -4.45
C LEU A 76 0.41 -15.74 -5.15
N GLN A 77 0.45 -15.91 -6.49
CA GLN A 77 -0.68 -16.35 -7.32
C GLN A 77 -1.94 -15.48 -7.19
N GLY A 78 -1.75 -14.23 -6.73
CA GLY A 78 -2.81 -13.25 -6.52
C GLY A 78 -2.82 -12.14 -7.58
N THR A 79 -3.66 -11.15 -7.37
CA THR A 79 -3.77 -9.96 -8.21
C THR A 79 -3.74 -8.72 -7.33
N ILE A 80 -2.94 -7.72 -7.72
CA ILE A 80 -2.95 -6.39 -7.12
C ILE A 80 -4.01 -5.56 -7.85
N VAL A 81 -4.91 -4.94 -7.09
CA VAL A 81 -5.94 -4.02 -7.58
C VAL A 81 -5.68 -2.63 -7.00
N VAL A 82 -5.66 -1.61 -7.85
CA VAL A 82 -5.43 -0.21 -7.47
C VAL A 82 -6.77 0.51 -7.30
N HIS A 83 -6.93 1.18 -6.17
CA HIS A 83 -8.06 2.07 -5.86
C HIS A 83 -7.56 3.50 -5.73
N GLN A 84 -8.10 4.41 -6.53
CA GLN A 84 -7.67 5.81 -6.54
C GLN A 84 -8.46 6.67 -5.54
N GLY A 85 -7.73 7.59 -4.90
CA GLY A 85 -8.27 8.65 -4.05
C GLY A 85 -7.65 10.00 -4.43
N ASP A 86 -8.47 11.06 -4.51
CA ASP A 86 -8.00 12.40 -4.86
C ASP A 86 -7.74 13.23 -3.61
N SER A 87 -6.48 13.50 -3.32
CA SER A 87 -6.06 14.33 -2.18
C SER A 87 -6.09 15.83 -2.45
N VAL A 88 -6.38 16.26 -3.65
CA VAL A 88 -6.41 17.65 -4.17
C VAL A 88 -5.19 18.53 -3.85
N CYS A 89 -4.26 18.08 -3.04
CA CYS A 89 -3.01 18.73 -2.61
C CYS A 89 -3.12 19.99 -1.72
N ILE A 90 -4.24 20.64 -1.69
CA ILE A 90 -4.44 21.95 -1.02
C ILE A 90 -5.33 21.86 0.23
N ASP A 91 -5.94 20.72 0.47
CA ASP A 91 -6.86 20.49 1.59
C ASP A 91 -6.52 19.18 2.31
N ALA A 92 -6.01 19.29 3.53
CA ALA A 92 -5.66 18.13 4.33
C ALA A 92 -6.89 17.33 4.77
N ALA A 93 -8.05 17.96 4.95
CA ALA A 93 -9.25 17.26 5.35
C ALA A 93 -9.77 16.35 4.23
N VAL A 94 -9.68 16.80 2.98
CA VAL A 94 -10.01 15.96 1.82
C VAL A 94 -9.06 14.77 1.73
N ALA A 95 -7.75 14.99 1.90
CA ALA A 95 -6.77 13.90 1.86
C ALA A 95 -6.98 12.87 2.97
N ILE A 96 -7.34 13.31 4.19
CA ILE A 96 -7.69 12.43 5.31
C ILE A 96 -8.93 11.60 4.96
N ALA A 97 -10.02 12.24 4.51
CA ALA A 97 -11.27 11.56 4.17
C ALA A 97 -11.06 10.50 3.06
N GLU A 98 -10.28 10.84 2.03
CA GLU A 98 -9.96 9.89 0.96
C GLU A 98 -9.08 8.73 1.43
N ALA A 99 -8.11 8.99 2.31
CA ALA A 99 -7.31 7.91 2.91
C ALA A 99 -8.18 6.97 3.77
N GLU A 100 -9.10 7.52 4.57
CA GLU A 100 -10.07 6.75 5.35
C GLU A 100 -10.99 5.93 4.45
N ARG A 101 -11.50 6.49 3.35
CA ARG A 101 -12.32 5.76 2.38
C ARG A 101 -11.54 4.59 1.76
N LEU A 102 -10.31 4.82 1.33
CA LEU A 102 -9.46 3.77 0.77
C LEU A 102 -9.27 2.61 1.76
N ILE A 103 -9.05 2.91 3.04
CA ILE A 103 -8.82 1.89 4.05
C ILE A 103 -10.12 1.16 4.43
N ASN A 104 -11.20 1.91 4.69
CA ASN A 104 -12.43 1.36 5.27
C ASN A 104 -13.38 0.75 4.24
N ASP A 105 -13.49 1.36 3.06
CA ASP A 105 -14.44 0.94 2.03
C ASP A 105 -13.78 0.00 1.00
N GLU A 106 -12.54 0.32 0.58
CA GLU A 106 -11.81 -0.47 -0.41
C GLU A 106 -10.89 -1.53 0.21
N ASN A 107 -10.72 -1.49 1.53
CA ASN A 107 -9.86 -2.42 2.28
C ASN A 107 -8.41 -2.46 1.75
N VAL A 108 -7.84 -1.31 1.43
CA VAL A 108 -6.45 -1.25 0.96
C VAL A 108 -5.47 -1.58 2.09
N MET A 109 -4.42 -2.31 1.76
CA MET A 109 -3.38 -2.74 2.70
C MET A 109 -2.16 -1.82 2.71
N ALA A 110 -2.01 -1.01 1.66
CA ALA A 110 -0.92 -0.05 1.50
C ALA A 110 -1.39 1.10 0.62
N ILE A 111 -0.74 2.27 0.74
CA ILE A 111 -1.05 3.46 -0.05
C ILE A 111 0.22 3.97 -0.75
N MET A 112 0.16 4.16 -2.06
CA MET A 112 1.10 4.96 -2.82
C MET A 112 0.63 6.42 -2.77
N GLY A 113 1.40 7.27 -2.12
CA GLY A 113 1.03 8.65 -1.83
C GLY A 113 0.97 8.97 -0.33
N PRO A 114 0.41 10.14 0.07
CA PRO A 114 0.10 11.28 -0.78
C PRO A 114 1.35 11.90 -1.43
N ASN A 115 1.14 12.68 -2.47
CA ASN A 115 2.25 13.34 -3.19
C ASN A 115 2.64 14.70 -2.63
N CYS A 116 1.76 15.40 -1.91
CA CYS A 116 1.98 16.73 -1.35
C CYS A 116 2.32 16.69 0.14
N SER A 117 3.40 17.38 0.57
CA SER A 117 3.97 17.24 1.91
C SER A 117 3.00 17.52 3.06
N GLY A 118 2.17 18.57 2.97
CA GLY A 118 1.18 18.90 4.01
C GLY A 118 0.11 17.81 4.14
N ASN A 119 -0.45 17.36 3.02
CA ASN A 119 -1.42 16.27 3.02
C ASN A 119 -0.79 14.96 3.54
N THR A 120 0.48 14.71 3.17
CA THR A 120 1.22 13.53 3.64
C THR A 120 1.35 13.53 5.16
N GLY A 121 1.80 14.63 5.77
CA GLY A 121 1.92 14.74 7.23
C GLY A 121 0.58 14.54 7.94
N ALA A 122 -0.49 15.14 7.41
CA ALA A 122 -1.83 15.01 7.96
C ALA A 122 -2.36 13.56 7.87
N VAL A 123 -2.18 12.91 6.74
CA VAL A 123 -2.62 11.51 6.52
C VAL A 123 -1.82 10.55 7.39
N ILE A 124 -0.49 10.72 7.52
CA ILE A 124 0.34 9.90 8.41
C ILE A 124 -0.24 9.94 9.83
N THR A 125 -0.39 11.15 10.38
CA THR A 125 -0.75 11.33 11.79
C THR A 125 -2.17 10.88 12.10
N ASN A 126 -3.12 11.18 11.22
CA ASN A 126 -4.55 10.97 11.51
C ASN A 126 -5.08 9.64 10.99
N VAL A 127 -4.43 9.02 10.00
CA VAL A 127 -4.97 7.82 9.35
C VAL A 127 -3.98 6.65 9.38
N LEU A 128 -2.76 6.83 8.87
CA LEU A 128 -1.86 5.69 8.68
C LEU A 128 -1.39 5.07 10.00
N VAL A 129 -0.89 5.89 10.91
CA VAL A 129 -0.41 5.44 12.23
C VAL A 129 -1.53 4.78 13.04
N PRO A 130 -2.73 5.40 13.19
CA PRO A 130 -3.83 4.78 13.91
C PRO A 130 -4.31 3.44 13.32
N ASN A 131 -4.25 3.27 12.00
CA ASN A 131 -4.74 2.07 11.32
C ASN A 131 -3.64 1.04 11.00
N GLY A 132 -2.36 1.37 11.22
CA GLY A 132 -1.25 0.48 10.90
C GLY A 132 -1.13 0.19 9.40
N VAL A 133 -1.39 1.19 8.55
CA VAL A 133 -1.33 1.08 7.09
C VAL A 133 -0.07 1.77 6.58
N VAL A 134 0.74 1.05 5.81
CA VAL A 134 1.97 1.58 5.22
C VAL A 134 1.68 2.49 4.03
N ALA A 135 2.42 3.61 3.94
CA ALA A 135 2.38 4.46 2.76
C ALA A 135 3.78 4.78 2.23
N ILE A 136 3.87 4.94 0.91
CA ILE A 136 5.09 5.34 0.22
C ILE A 136 4.79 6.54 -0.66
N SER A 137 5.32 7.71 -0.30
CA SER A 137 5.14 8.93 -1.09
C SER A 137 6.12 9.00 -2.25
N PRO A 138 5.67 9.32 -3.47
CA PRO A 138 6.55 9.51 -4.61
C PRO A 138 7.27 10.87 -4.59
N SER A 139 6.74 11.89 -3.90
CA SER A 139 7.20 13.27 -4.06
C SER A 139 7.05 14.19 -2.85
N ALA A 140 6.63 13.71 -1.69
CA ALA A 140 6.56 14.53 -0.49
C ALA A 140 7.97 14.75 0.09
N THR A 141 8.52 15.95 -0.03
CA THR A 141 9.92 16.27 0.23
C THR A 141 10.19 17.06 1.50
N SER A 142 9.17 17.60 2.17
CA SER A 142 9.35 18.41 3.39
C SER A 142 10.28 17.73 4.41
N PRO A 143 11.28 18.46 4.96
CA PRO A 143 12.16 17.95 6.01
C PRO A 143 11.42 17.46 7.25
N ALA A 144 10.28 18.08 7.60
CA ALA A 144 9.46 17.72 8.74
C ALA A 144 8.99 16.26 8.71
N LEU A 145 8.79 15.68 7.52
CA LEU A 145 8.41 14.28 7.36
C LEU A 145 9.52 13.29 7.80
N SER A 146 10.77 13.73 7.89
CA SER A 146 11.89 12.87 8.36
C SER A 146 11.92 12.70 9.87
N THR A 147 11.23 13.56 10.61
CA THR A 147 11.20 13.58 12.08
C THR A 147 9.79 13.41 12.65
N LEU A 148 8.82 13.17 11.78
CA LEU A 148 7.45 12.89 12.19
C LEU A 148 7.40 11.52 12.85
N GLU A 149 6.65 11.43 13.95
CA GLU A 149 6.40 10.16 14.64
C GLU A 149 5.43 9.31 13.80
N ASP A 150 5.99 8.54 12.88
CA ASP A 150 5.24 7.74 11.91
C ASP A 150 5.10 6.26 12.29
N GLY A 151 5.71 5.85 13.40
CA GLY A 151 5.67 4.45 13.86
C GLY A 151 6.25 3.43 12.86
N GLY A 152 6.98 3.88 11.84
CA GLY A 152 7.51 3.03 10.77
C GLY A 152 6.49 2.74 9.65
N TRP A 153 5.39 3.49 9.59
CA TRP A 153 4.35 3.32 8.57
C TRP A 153 4.51 4.22 7.35
N PHE A 154 5.48 5.17 7.36
CA PHE A 154 5.70 6.07 6.23
C PHE A 154 7.09 5.93 5.62
N PHE A 155 7.13 5.92 4.29
CA PHE A 155 8.33 5.92 3.48
C PHE A 155 8.17 6.91 2.33
N ARG A 156 9.29 7.32 1.72
CA ARG A 156 9.29 8.14 0.50
C ARG A 156 10.44 7.75 -0.42
N THR A 157 10.22 7.87 -1.71
CA THR A 157 11.24 7.63 -2.74
C THR A 157 11.99 8.90 -3.13
N SER A 158 11.47 10.08 -2.76
CA SER A 158 12.11 11.38 -2.97
C SER A 158 13.06 11.74 -1.82
N PRO A 159 14.17 12.43 -2.08
CA PRO A 159 15.04 12.97 -1.02
C PRO A 159 14.34 14.10 -0.26
N SER A 160 14.90 14.43 0.93
CA SER A 160 14.45 15.59 1.71
C SER A 160 14.93 16.91 1.12
N ASP A 161 14.08 17.94 1.18
CA ASP A 161 14.41 19.32 0.77
C ASP A 161 15.54 19.93 1.62
N ALA A 162 15.81 19.43 2.82
CA ALA A 162 16.97 19.83 3.60
C ALA A 162 18.28 19.65 2.81
N ARG A 163 18.40 18.59 2.00
CA ARG A 163 19.55 18.38 1.14
C ARG A 163 19.54 19.33 -0.05
N GLN A 164 18.36 19.59 -0.63
CA GLN A 164 18.23 20.54 -1.74
C GLN A 164 18.60 21.96 -1.30
N GLY A 165 18.10 22.42 -0.15
CA GLY A 165 18.45 23.73 0.42
C GLY A 165 19.95 23.88 0.65
N GLN A 166 20.60 22.88 1.23
CA GLN A 166 22.06 22.87 1.42
C GLN A 166 22.82 23.01 0.08
N VAL A 167 22.43 22.24 -0.93
CA VAL A 167 23.08 22.30 -2.26
C VAL A 167 22.88 23.67 -2.90
N LEU A 168 21.70 24.27 -2.79
CA LEU A 168 21.44 25.61 -3.33
C LEU A 168 22.29 26.67 -2.63
N ALA A 169 22.41 26.60 -1.30
CA ALA A 169 23.27 27.50 -0.53
C ALA A 169 24.76 27.36 -0.94
N ASP A 170 25.26 26.13 -1.04
CA ASP A 170 26.63 25.84 -1.46
C ASP A 170 26.92 26.41 -2.87
N ILE A 171 25.99 26.25 -3.81
CA ILE A 171 26.11 26.81 -5.16
C ILE A 171 26.12 28.33 -5.11
N ALA A 172 25.25 28.97 -4.34
CA ALA A 172 25.20 30.42 -4.22
C ALA A 172 26.53 30.98 -3.69
N ILE A 173 27.02 30.39 -2.59
CA ILE A 173 28.30 30.76 -1.98
C ILE A 173 29.47 30.59 -3.00
N SER A 174 29.51 29.47 -3.69
CA SER A 174 30.55 29.18 -4.67
C SER A 174 30.58 30.18 -5.84
N ARG A 175 29.43 30.84 -6.11
CA ARG A 175 29.28 31.90 -7.13
C ARG A 175 29.46 33.31 -6.55
N GLY A 176 29.87 33.44 -5.29
CA GLY A 176 30.08 34.72 -4.61
C GLY A 176 28.79 35.47 -4.26
N GLN A 177 27.64 34.78 -4.24
CA GLN A 177 26.38 35.37 -3.82
C GLN A 177 26.29 35.30 -2.30
N THR A 178 26.30 36.47 -1.65
CA THR A 178 26.25 36.58 -0.16
C THR A 178 24.90 37.09 0.37
N ASP A 179 24.14 37.73 -0.51
CA ASP A 179 22.84 38.30 -0.18
C ASP A 179 21.77 37.67 -1.11
N MET A 180 20.84 36.94 -0.54
CA MET A 180 19.82 36.27 -1.31
C MET A 180 18.43 36.51 -0.71
N ALA A 181 17.45 36.75 -1.57
CA ALA A 181 16.05 36.77 -1.20
C ALA A 181 15.42 35.41 -1.47
N VAL A 182 14.70 34.89 -0.50
CA VAL A 182 13.96 33.62 -0.62
C VAL A 182 12.48 33.92 -0.60
N THR A 183 11.75 33.34 -1.56
CA THR A 183 10.29 33.35 -1.57
C THR A 183 9.81 31.90 -1.71
N TYR A 184 8.70 31.59 -1.10
CA TYR A 184 8.16 30.22 -1.10
C TYR A 184 6.63 30.20 -1.10
N THR A 185 6.04 29.08 -1.49
CA THR A 185 4.60 28.84 -1.35
C THR A 185 4.25 28.64 0.14
N ASN A 186 3.17 29.28 0.59
CA ASN A 186 2.73 29.23 1.99
C ASN A 186 2.07 27.88 2.30
N ASN A 187 2.86 26.82 2.28
CA ASN A 187 2.48 25.46 2.68
C ASN A 187 3.71 24.71 3.24
N ASP A 188 3.52 23.52 3.77
CA ASP A 188 4.59 22.75 4.43
C ASP A 188 5.74 22.36 3.50
N TYR A 189 5.46 22.18 2.21
CA TYR A 189 6.49 21.97 1.19
C TYR A 189 7.37 23.22 1.03
N GLY A 190 6.74 24.34 0.66
CA GLY A 190 7.46 25.59 0.38
C GLY A 190 8.22 26.10 1.59
N LYS A 191 7.59 26.07 2.78
CA LYS A 191 8.24 26.46 4.03
C LYS A 191 9.45 25.56 4.32
N GLY A 192 9.29 24.26 4.25
CA GLY A 192 10.36 23.30 4.55
C GLY A 192 11.55 23.37 3.60
N LEU A 193 11.36 23.83 2.35
CA LEU A 193 12.44 24.05 1.39
C LEU A 193 13.16 25.39 1.64
N ALA A 194 12.43 26.40 2.17
CA ALA A 194 12.97 27.74 2.40
C ALA A 194 13.76 27.87 3.72
N ASP A 195 13.41 27.10 4.74
CA ASP A 195 14.04 27.07 6.06
C ASP A 195 15.39 26.32 6.03
#